data_782360a0e319cbe4a261095771fbfb5e
#
_entry.id   782360a0e319cbe4a261095771fbfb5e
#
_cell.length_a   1.000
_cell.length_b   1.000
_cell.length_c   1.000
_cell.angle_alpha   90.00
_cell.angle_beta   90.00
_cell.angle_gamma   90.00
#
_symmetry.space_group_name_H-M   'P 1'
#
loop_
_entity.id
_entity.type
_entity.pdbx_description
1 polymer ?
#
loop_
_entity_poly.entity_id
_entity_poly.type
_entity_poly.pdbx_seq_one_letter_code
_entity_poly.pdbx_strand_id
1 'polypeptide(L)'
;APVSKHAAFAYTTALNYLLEDNAHVKAIGDTTVVYWAESADPQYQDAFGCFIEGNVVTYYDLNAVMGALSRGKTVDWDGLPLKPDNRFYVLGLAPNAARISVRFFLRDTFGDYADHIGKHYERIRIVKPDYDKDENISLWKLLSETTNPKVSDKSASPQMAGDTMKAIFSGTRYPATLFQQTMMRIRAEKRVSRGRSAIIKAYLLKNSTNIDLKEDGTVALNESTNSVPYVLGRLFSILENIQDSASGASTVKDRYFNSACSTPATVFPLLLKLKNSHMKVMMRDKPGLAVSFDKQVTELIGRLPE
;
A
#
# COMPACT_ATOMS: atom_id res chain seq x y z
N ALA A 1 -16.78 9.37 34.19
CA ALA A 1 -18.04 9.16 34.91
C ALA A 1 -18.42 7.69 34.72
N PRO A 2 -18.96 7.02 35.74
CA PRO A 2 -19.45 5.65 35.64
C PRO A 2 -20.63 5.60 34.65
N VAL A 3 -20.57 4.61 33.74
CA VAL A 3 -21.66 4.36 32.79
C VAL A 3 -22.82 3.70 33.52
N SER A 4 -24.06 4.14 33.30
CA SER A 4 -25.23 3.50 33.89
C SER A 4 -25.41 2.06 33.38
N LYS A 5 -26.03 1.19 34.19
CA LYS A 5 -26.31 -0.19 33.77
C LYS A 5 -27.16 -0.25 32.49
N HIS A 6 -28.13 0.65 32.36
CA HIS A 6 -28.96 0.75 31.18
C HIS A 6 -28.13 1.14 29.92
N ALA A 7 -27.27 2.15 30.05
CA ALA A 7 -26.42 2.55 28.94
C ALA A 7 -25.42 1.43 28.56
N ALA A 8 -24.83 0.74 29.55
CA ALA A 8 -23.95 -0.40 29.32
C ALA A 8 -24.67 -1.53 28.57
N PHE A 9 -25.88 -1.88 28.97
CA PHE A 9 -26.70 -2.86 28.27
C PHE A 9 -27.03 -2.42 26.82
N ALA A 10 -27.46 -1.18 26.67
CA ALA A 10 -27.85 -0.66 25.36
C ALA A 10 -26.70 -0.72 24.34
N TYR A 11 -25.49 -0.21 24.66
CA TYR A 11 -24.38 -0.22 23.71
C TYR A 11 -23.80 -1.62 23.48
N THR A 12 -23.79 -2.51 24.48
CA THR A 12 -23.34 -3.89 24.28
C THR A 12 -24.30 -4.69 23.41
N THR A 13 -25.61 -4.49 23.57
CA THR A 13 -26.63 -5.12 22.72
C THR A 13 -26.53 -4.61 21.28
N ALA A 14 -26.39 -3.29 21.10
CA ALA A 14 -26.19 -2.72 19.76
C ALA A 14 -24.91 -3.23 19.09
N LEU A 15 -23.81 -3.32 19.84
CA LEU A 15 -22.55 -3.85 19.31
C LEU A 15 -22.68 -5.33 18.91
N ASN A 16 -23.33 -6.16 19.73
CA ASN A 16 -23.55 -7.57 19.40
C ASN A 16 -24.40 -7.71 18.13
N TYR A 17 -25.47 -6.92 17.99
CA TYR A 17 -26.28 -6.88 16.79
C TYR A 17 -25.46 -6.54 15.54
N LEU A 18 -24.61 -5.50 15.61
CA LEU A 18 -23.74 -5.11 14.50
C LEU A 18 -22.69 -6.17 14.16
N LEU A 19 -22.17 -6.88 15.19
CA LEU A 19 -21.16 -7.94 15.00
C LEU A 19 -21.74 -9.22 14.38
N GLU A 20 -23.03 -9.48 14.55
CA GLU A 20 -23.72 -10.63 13.96
C GLU A 20 -24.09 -10.40 12.49
N ASP A 21 -24.19 -9.15 12.04
CA ASP A 21 -24.55 -8.79 10.69
C ASP A 21 -23.30 -8.52 9.82
N ASN A 22 -23.05 -9.40 8.86
CA ASN A 22 -21.92 -9.30 7.93
C ASN A 22 -21.93 -8.02 7.08
N ALA A 23 -23.07 -7.34 6.92
CA ALA A 23 -23.16 -6.06 6.23
C ALA A 23 -22.47 -4.93 7.00
N HIS A 24 -22.34 -5.07 8.30
CA HIS A 24 -21.74 -4.08 9.20
C HIS A 24 -20.30 -4.38 9.62
N VAL A 25 -19.72 -5.49 9.15
CA VAL A 25 -18.45 -5.99 9.67
C VAL A 25 -17.49 -6.40 8.56
N LYS A 26 -16.22 -6.02 8.72
CA LYS A 26 -15.11 -6.56 7.93
C LYS A 26 -13.94 -6.93 8.84
N ALA A 27 -13.43 -8.14 8.68
CA ALA A 27 -12.20 -8.57 9.32
C ALA A 27 -10.98 -8.15 8.48
N ILE A 28 -10.06 -7.40 9.06
CA ILE A 28 -8.84 -6.94 8.41
C ILE A 28 -7.66 -7.29 9.31
N GLY A 29 -6.98 -8.39 9.04
CA GLY A 29 -6.03 -8.99 9.96
C GLY A 29 -6.73 -9.35 11.27
N ASP A 30 -6.14 -9.01 12.42
CA ASP A 30 -6.72 -9.24 13.74
C ASP A 30 -7.73 -8.16 14.18
N THR A 31 -8.00 -7.18 13.32
CA THR A 31 -8.93 -6.11 13.63
C THR A 31 -10.26 -6.36 12.95
N THR A 32 -11.33 -6.36 13.75
CA THR A 32 -12.70 -6.35 13.28
C THR A 32 -13.14 -4.89 13.15
N VAL A 33 -13.42 -4.45 11.92
CA VAL A 33 -13.96 -3.13 11.64
C VAL A 33 -15.48 -3.21 11.59
N VAL A 34 -16.15 -2.53 12.51
CA VAL A 34 -17.61 -2.40 12.58
C VAL A 34 -17.99 -1.01 12.11
N TYR A 35 -18.99 -0.91 11.26
CA TYR A 35 -19.40 0.38 10.69
C TYR A 35 -20.91 0.47 10.48
N TRP A 36 -21.44 1.69 10.61
CA TRP A 36 -22.87 1.97 10.44
C TRP A 36 -23.13 3.43 10.07
N ALA A 37 -24.23 3.67 9.37
CA ALA A 37 -24.74 5.01 9.10
C ALA A 37 -25.65 5.48 10.24
N GLU A 38 -25.80 6.80 10.39
CA GLU A 38 -26.80 7.37 11.31
C GLU A 38 -28.23 7.10 10.81
N SER A 39 -28.43 7.12 9.49
CA SER A 39 -29.68 6.63 8.88
C SER A 39 -29.69 5.10 8.83
N ALA A 40 -30.87 4.50 8.96
CA ALA A 40 -31.03 3.04 8.91
C ALA A 40 -30.91 2.45 7.49
N ASP A 41 -30.45 3.23 6.52
CA ASP A 41 -30.42 2.85 5.10
C ASP A 41 -29.23 1.91 4.81
N PRO A 42 -29.44 0.70 4.25
CA PRO A 42 -28.43 -0.34 4.10
C PRO A 42 -27.36 -0.03 3.05
N GLN A 43 -27.64 0.84 2.06
CA GLN A 43 -26.72 1.16 0.97
C GLN A 43 -25.39 1.78 1.45
N TYR A 44 -25.37 2.45 2.60
CA TYR A 44 -24.15 3.05 3.14
C TYR A 44 -23.15 1.99 3.60
N GLN A 45 -23.64 0.95 4.27
CA GLN A 45 -22.80 -0.15 4.76
C GLN A 45 -22.27 -0.95 3.58
N ASP A 46 -23.09 -1.24 2.60
CA ASP A 46 -22.71 -1.96 1.39
C ASP A 46 -21.63 -1.19 0.61
N ALA A 47 -21.87 0.09 0.32
CA ALA A 47 -20.90 0.94 -0.37
C ALA A 47 -19.57 1.06 0.41
N PHE A 48 -19.62 1.23 1.74
CA PHE A 48 -18.41 1.32 2.56
C PHE A 48 -17.62 0.01 2.57
N GLY A 49 -18.31 -1.13 2.62
CA GLY A 49 -17.68 -2.45 2.47
C GLY A 49 -16.92 -2.58 1.15
N CYS A 50 -17.53 -2.15 0.04
CA CYS A 50 -16.90 -2.12 -1.27
C CYS A 50 -15.67 -1.16 -1.30
N PHE A 51 -15.75 0.00 -0.64
CA PHE A 51 -14.62 0.94 -0.55
C PHE A 51 -13.42 0.34 0.19
N ILE A 52 -13.65 -0.39 1.28
CA ILE A 52 -12.57 -1.07 2.03
C ILE A 52 -11.93 -2.19 1.20
N GLU A 53 -12.72 -2.97 0.49
CA GLU A 53 -12.24 -4.08 -0.32
C GLU A 53 -11.50 -3.61 -1.57
N GLY A 54 -11.82 -2.42 -2.07
CA GLY A 54 -11.25 -1.88 -3.30
C GLY A 54 -11.62 -2.68 -4.56
N ASN A 55 -12.55 -3.62 -4.43
CA ASN A 55 -12.99 -4.43 -5.54
C ASN A 55 -13.96 -3.63 -6.42
N VAL A 56 -13.75 -3.73 -7.71
CA VAL A 56 -14.70 -3.22 -8.70
C VAL A 56 -15.96 -4.07 -8.61
N VAL A 57 -17.01 -3.53 -8.03
CA VAL A 57 -18.33 -4.09 -8.25
C VAL A 57 -18.64 -3.88 -9.72
N THR A 58 -19.07 -4.89 -10.43
CA THR A 58 -19.18 -4.98 -11.90
C THR A 58 -19.97 -3.82 -12.54
N TYR A 59 -20.67 -3.02 -11.76
CA TYR A 59 -21.54 -1.93 -12.22
C TYR A 59 -21.09 -0.53 -11.79
N TYR A 60 -20.11 -0.39 -10.88
CA TYR A 60 -19.68 0.91 -10.37
C TYR A 60 -18.18 1.10 -10.48
N ASP A 61 -17.77 2.22 -11.06
CA ASP A 61 -16.40 2.73 -10.88
C ASP A 61 -16.30 3.34 -9.46
N LEU A 62 -15.74 2.59 -8.52
CA LEU A 62 -15.60 3.04 -7.13
C LEU A 62 -14.86 4.37 -7.02
N ASN A 63 -13.88 4.64 -7.89
CA ASN A 63 -13.16 5.90 -7.88
C ASN A 63 -14.07 7.05 -8.30
N ALA A 64 -14.93 6.85 -9.30
CA ALA A 64 -15.90 7.85 -9.72
C ALA A 64 -16.95 8.11 -8.62
N VAL A 65 -17.44 7.06 -7.96
CA VAL A 65 -18.40 7.16 -6.84
C VAL A 65 -17.78 7.94 -5.67
N MET A 66 -16.61 7.51 -5.18
CA MET A 66 -15.91 8.21 -4.09
C MET A 66 -15.59 9.67 -4.46
N GLY A 67 -15.15 9.91 -5.68
CA GLY A 67 -14.89 11.26 -6.18
C GLY A 67 -16.14 12.14 -6.31
N ALA A 68 -17.31 11.58 -6.57
CA ALA A 68 -18.57 12.33 -6.58
C ALA A 68 -19.02 12.68 -5.14
N LEU A 69 -18.97 11.71 -4.24
CA LEU A 69 -19.31 11.89 -2.82
C LEU A 69 -18.39 12.92 -2.14
N SER A 70 -17.09 12.87 -2.41
CA SER A 70 -16.11 13.84 -1.87
C SER A 70 -16.35 15.28 -2.33
N ARG A 71 -17.02 15.45 -3.47
CA ARG A 71 -17.44 16.77 -3.98
C ARG A 71 -18.84 17.18 -3.51
N GLY A 72 -19.41 16.49 -2.54
CA GLY A 72 -20.73 16.79 -1.98
C GLY A 72 -21.90 16.38 -2.89
N LYS A 73 -21.69 15.50 -3.87
CA LYS A 73 -22.74 15.02 -4.77
C LYS A 73 -23.39 13.76 -4.24
N THR A 74 -24.71 13.70 -4.27
CA THR A 74 -25.47 12.47 -4.06
C THR A 74 -25.22 11.52 -5.23
N VAL A 75 -25.00 10.24 -4.94
CA VAL A 75 -24.76 9.19 -5.93
C VAL A 75 -25.86 8.15 -5.80
N ASP A 76 -26.33 7.62 -6.93
CA ASP A 76 -27.19 6.44 -6.93
C ASP A 76 -26.37 5.19 -6.67
N TRP A 77 -26.78 4.39 -5.70
CA TRP A 77 -26.20 3.11 -5.36
C TRP A 77 -27.29 2.06 -5.29
N ASP A 78 -27.40 1.25 -6.33
CA ASP A 78 -28.43 0.20 -6.47
C ASP A 78 -29.86 0.73 -6.31
N GLY A 79 -30.15 1.87 -6.95
CA GLY A 79 -31.46 2.53 -6.89
C GLY A 79 -31.72 3.34 -5.61
N LEU A 80 -30.75 3.45 -4.71
CA LEU A 80 -30.86 4.17 -3.46
C LEU A 80 -29.84 5.33 -3.38
N PRO A 81 -30.24 6.51 -2.85
CA PRO A 81 -29.35 7.66 -2.82
C PRO A 81 -28.31 7.56 -1.70
N LEU A 82 -27.02 7.62 -2.05
CA LEU A 82 -25.92 7.87 -1.11
C LEU A 82 -25.73 9.38 -0.97
N LYS A 83 -26.11 9.93 0.17
CA LYS A 83 -25.92 11.34 0.50
C LYS A 83 -24.59 11.52 1.21
N PRO A 84 -23.72 12.45 0.77
CA PRO A 84 -22.40 12.64 1.34
C PRO A 84 -22.42 13.20 2.78
N ASP A 85 -23.45 13.92 3.17
CA ASP A 85 -23.64 14.55 4.46
C ASP A 85 -24.15 13.62 5.56
N ASN A 86 -24.57 12.38 5.20
CA ASN A 86 -24.98 11.39 6.21
C ASN A 86 -23.81 11.06 7.14
N ARG A 87 -24.06 11.11 8.44
CA ARG A 87 -23.07 10.72 9.45
C ARG A 87 -22.84 9.22 9.42
N PHE A 88 -21.57 8.89 9.48
CA PHE A 88 -21.12 7.51 9.41
C PHE A 88 -20.10 7.23 10.54
N TYR A 89 -20.15 6.04 11.10
CA TYR A 89 -19.36 5.63 12.24
C TYR A 89 -18.53 4.41 11.89
N VAL A 90 -17.25 4.41 12.31
CA VAL A 90 -16.34 3.30 12.09
C VAL A 90 -15.62 2.97 13.40
N LEU A 91 -15.74 1.72 13.85
CA LEU A 91 -15.19 1.21 15.10
C LEU A 91 -14.24 0.06 14.80
N GLY A 92 -12.98 0.20 15.18
CA GLY A 92 -11.97 -0.87 15.10
C GLY A 92 -11.86 -1.61 16.42
N LEU A 93 -12.11 -2.90 16.40
CA LEU A 93 -12.03 -3.80 17.55
C LEU A 93 -10.93 -4.85 17.34
N ALA A 94 -10.24 -5.23 18.39
CA ALA A 94 -9.30 -6.34 18.33
C ALA A 94 -9.40 -7.20 19.59
N PRO A 95 -9.21 -8.52 19.51
CA PRO A 95 -9.17 -9.39 20.66
C PRO A 95 -7.98 -9.03 21.56
N ASN A 96 -8.20 -9.07 22.87
CA ASN A 96 -7.17 -8.86 23.88
C ASN A 96 -7.42 -9.83 25.04
N ALA A 97 -6.96 -11.07 24.90
CA ALA A 97 -7.27 -12.19 25.78
C ALA A 97 -8.81 -12.36 25.95
N ALA A 98 -9.33 -12.27 27.17
CA ALA A 98 -10.76 -12.35 27.44
C ALA A 98 -11.52 -11.00 27.29
N ARG A 99 -10.89 -10.00 26.68
CA ARG A 99 -11.45 -8.65 26.52
C ARG A 99 -11.41 -8.20 25.07
N ILE A 100 -12.22 -7.21 24.74
CA ILE A 100 -12.16 -6.51 23.46
C ILE A 100 -11.41 -5.19 23.66
N SER A 101 -10.42 -4.94 22.81
CA SER A 101 -9.69 -3.68 22.75
C SER A 101 -10.25 -2.81 21.63
N VAL A 102 -10.66 -1.60 21.96
CA VAL A 102 -11.03 -0.59 20.95
C VAL A 102 -9.74 0.02 20.40
N ARG A 103 -9.48 -0.18 19.12
CA ARG A 103 -8.31 0.36 18.43
C ARG A 103 -8.53 1.80 17.99
N PHE A 104 -9.71 2.07 17.45
CA PHE A 104 -10.15 3.41 17.07
C PHE A 104 -11.68 3.49 17.07
N PHE A 105 -12.19 4.68 17.25
CA PHE A 105 -13.58 5.05 16.99
C PHE A 105 -13.58 6.35 16.22
N LEU A 106 -14.18 6.35 15.04
CA LEU A 106 -14.23 7.47 14.13
C LEU A 106 -15.68 7.82 13.84
N ARG A 107 -15.93 9.11 13.70
CA ARG A 107 -17.23 9.67 13.32
C ARG A 107 -16.98 10.81 12.35
N ASP A 108 -17.52 10.69 11.15
CA ASP A 108 -17.40 11.70 10.12
C ASP A 108 -18.61 11.64 9.19
N THR A 109 -18.65 12.44 8.14
CA THR A 109 -19.63 12.30 7.08
C THR A 109 -19.23 11.17 6.11
N PHE A 110 -20.21 10.60 5.42
CA PHE A 110 -19.94 9.54 4.44
C PHE A 110 -19.06 10.06 3.27
N GLY A 111 -19.27 11.33 2.88
CA GLY A 111 -18.45 12.00 1.88
C GLY A 111 -16.99 12.16 2.30
N ASP A 112 -16.73 12.47 3.57
CA ASP A 112 -15.35 12.58 4.09
C ASP A 112 -14.65 11.23 4.09
N TYR A 113 -15.33 10.15 4.47
CA TYR A 113 -14.76 8.80 4.35
C TYR A 113 -14.46 8.43 2.90
N ALA A 114 -15.37 8.75 1.97
CA ALA A 114 -15.16 8.52 0.55
C ALA A 114 -13.95 9.31 0.02
N ASP A 115 -13.76 10.56 0.45
CA ASP A 115 -12.59 11.39 0.13
C ASP A 115 -11.30 10.79 0.66
N HIS A 116 -11.28 10.41 1.93
CA HIS A 116 -10.10 9.86 2.59
C HIS A 116 -9.65 8.53 1.96
N ILE A 117 -10.60 7.63 1.70
CA ILE A 117 -10.32 6.32 1.09
C ILE A 117 -9.95 6.50 -0.38
N GLY A 118 -10.65 7.37 -1.13
CA GLY A 118 -10.31 7.68 -2.52
C GLY A 118 -8.88 8.23 -2.66
N LYS A 119 -8.50 9.19 -1.84
CA LYS A 119 -7.13 9.72 -1.79
C LYS A 119 -6.10 8.66 -1.37
N HIS A 120 -6.49 7.69 -0.53
CA HIS A 120 -5.62 6.56 -0.23
C HIS A 120 -5.37 5.72 -1.48
N TYR A 121 -6.40 5.35 -2.23
CA TYR A 121 -6.25 4.58 -3.48
C TYR A 121 -5.41 5.30 -4.53
N GLU A 122 -5.59 6.60 -4.69
CA GLU A 122 -4.72 7.42 -5.55
C GLU A 122 -3.24 7.33 -5.14
N ARG A 123 -2.95 7.40 -3.84
CA ARG A 123 -1.57 7.33 -3.33
C ARG A 123 -0.95 5.96 -3.51
N ILE A 124 -1.69 4.86 -3.34
CA ILE A 124 -1.18 3.50 -3.51
C ILE A 124 -1.18 3.02 -4.97
N ARG A 125 -1.76 3.79 -5.89
CA ARG A 125 -1.84 3.40 -7.30
C ARG A 125 -0.45 3.25 -7.91
N ILE A 126 -0.14 2.06 -8.39
CA ILE A 126 1.10 1.67 -9.07
C ILE A 126 0.73 0.88 -10.32
N VAL A 127 1.48 1.06 -11.40
CA VAL A 127 1.33 0.22 -12.61
C VAL A 127 1.33 -1.24 -12.22
N LYS A 128 0.29 -1.93 -12.65
CA LYS A 128 0.12 -3.35 -12.34
C LYS A 128 0.75 -4.21 -13.42
N PRO A 129 1.33 -5.36 -13.06
CA PRO A 129 1.71 -6.38 -14.02
C PRO A 129 0.47 -6.96 -14.72
N ASP A 130 0.61 -7.41 -15.97
CA ASP A 130 -0.50 -7.95 -16.77
C ASP A 130 -1.21 -9.15 -16.13
N TYR A 131 -0.50 -9.91 -15.30
CA TYR A 131 -1.05 -11.06 -14.57
C TYR A 131 -1.88 -10.66 -13.35
N ASP A 132 -1.78 -9.43 -12.86
CA ASP A 132 -2.56 -8.93 -11.72
C ASP A 132 -3.92 -8.42 -12.21
N LYS A 133 -5.00 -9.08 -11.82
CA LYS A 133 -6.36 -8.72 -12.23
C LYS A 133 -6.95 -7.57 -11.41
N ASP A 134 -6.45 -7.37 -10.19
CA ASP A 134 -7.00 -6.37 -9.28
C ASP A 134 -6.53 -4.97 -9.66
N GLU A 135 -7.45 -4.08 -9.95
CA GLU A 135 -7.13 -2.67 -10.22
C GLU A 135 -6.58 -2.00 -8.96
N ASN A 136 -7.31 -2.11 -7.88
CA ASN A 136 -6.92 -1.59 -6.58
C ASN A 136 -6.28 -2.69 -5.71
N ILE A 137 -5.42 -2.28 -4.79
CA ILE A 137 -4.86 -3.15 -3.77
C ILE A 137 -5.76 -3.02 -2.54
N SER A 138 -6.48 -4.08 -2.17
CA SER A 138 -7.34 -4.07 -0.98
C SER A 138 -6.52 -3.80 0.29
N LEU A 139 -7.20 -3.29 1.30
CA LEU A 139 -6.56 -2.96 2.58
C LEU A 139 -5.91 -4.19 3.24
N TRP A 140 -6.58 -5.35 3.15
CA TRP A 140 -6.02 -6.62 3.63
C TRP A 140 -4.75 -7.01 2.87
N LYS A 141 -4.77 -6.94 1.53
CA LYS A 141 -3.61 -7.26 0.67
C LYS A 141 -2.45 -6.32 0.96
N LEU A 142 -2.73 -5.03 1.18
CA LEU A 142 -1.72 -4.04 1.55
C LEU A 142 -1.03 -4.39 2.87
N LEU A 143 -1.80 -4.71 3.91
CA LEU A 143 -1.26 -5.08 5.22
C LEU A 143 -0.48 -6.40 5.18
N SER A 144 -0.92 -7.37 4.39
CA SER A 144 -0.22 -8.65 4.22
C SER A 144 1.19 -8.50 3.64
N GLU A 145 1.47 -7.43 2.90
CA GLU A 145 2.81 -7.13 2.36
C GLU A 145 3.87 -6.81 3.43
N THR A 146 3.42 -6.49 4.64
CA THR A 146 4.29 -6.26 5.80
C THR A 146 4.65 -7.54 6.54
N THR A 147 4.05 -8.66 6.16
CA THR A 147 4.23 -9.96 6.85
C THR A 147 5.21 -10.87 6.13
N ASN A 148 5.65 -11.93 6.81
CA ASN A 148 6.52 -12.93 6.20
C ASN A 148 5.68 -13.89 5.33
N PRO A 149 5.89 -13.96 4.00
CA PRO A 149 5.11 -14.81 3.12
C PRO A 149 5.30 -16.31 3.37
N LYS A 150 6.38 -16.71 4.10
CA LYS A 150 6.68 -18.10 4.42
C LYS A 150 5.96 -18.63 5.67
N VAL A 151 5.32 -17.73 6.43
CA VAL A 151 4.54 -18.12 7.61
C VAL A 151 3.09 -18.30 7.20
N SER A 152 2.42 -19.33 7.74
CA SER A 152 1.01 -19.61 7.46
C SER A 152 0.09 -18.50 7.93
N ASP A 153 0.38 -17.91 9.10
CA ASP A 153 -0.30 -16.74 9.62
C ASP A 153 0.29 -15.46 9.02
N LYS A 154 -0.44 -14.88 8.07
CA LYS A 154 -0.08 -13.62 7.41
C LYS A 154 -0.69 -12.40 8.09
N SER A 155 -1.03 -12.49 9.35
CA SER A 155 -1.59 -11.37 10.11
C SER A 155 -0.53 -10.29 10.33
N ALA A 156 -0.85 -9.07 9.93
CA ALA A 156 -0.04 -7.90 10.25
C ALA A 156 -0.11 -7.64 11.77
N SER A 157 0.91 -6.98 12.34
CA SER A 157 0.86 -6.55 13.74
C SER A 157 -0.47 -5.81 14.03
N PRO A 158 -1.27 -6.25 15.01
CA PRO A 158 -2.60 -5.68 15.27
C PRO A 158 -2.57 -4.17 15.52
N GLN A 159 -1.54 -3.69 16.23
CA GLN A 159 -1.35 -2.26 16.47
C GLN A 159 -1.11 -1.50 15.16
N MET A 160 -0.17 -1.97 14.34
CA MET A 160 0.14 -1.33 13.06
C MET A 160 -1.06 -1.36 12.11
N ALA A 161 -1.78 -2.47 12.05
CA ALA A 161 -2.98 -2.60 11.22
C ALA A 161 -4.06 -1.60 11.65
N GLY A 162 -4.35 -1.52 12.96
CA GLY A 162 -5.30 -0.56 13.51
C GLY A 162 -4.92 0.89 13.25
N ASP A 163 -3.66 1.26 13.47
CA ASP A 163 -3.15 2.61 13.23
C ASP A 163 -3.18 2.96 11.72
N THR A 164 -2.90 2.00 10.86
CA THR A 164 -2.98 2.20 9.40
C THR A 164 -4.41 2.42 8.95
N MET A 165 -5.37 1.61 9.40
CA MET A 165 -6.78 1.78 9.09
C MET A 165 -7.31 3.12 9.61
N LYS A 166 -6.98 3.46 10.86
CA LYS A 166 -7.31 4.76 11.41
C LYS A 166 -6.79 5.90 10.54
N ALA A 167 -5.53 5.82 10.11
CA ALA A 167 -4.92 6.85 9.26
C ALA A 167 -5.60 6.99 7.89
N ILE A 168 -6.03 5.86 7.29
CA ILE A 168 -6.74 5.85 6.02
C ILE A 168 -8.12 6.50 6.18
N PHE A 169 -8.91 6.02 7.15
CA PHE A 169 -10.29 6.48 7.34
C PHE A 169 -10.38 7.93 7.83
N SER A 170 -9.41 8.40 8.61
CA SER A 170 -9.35 9.79 9.07
C SER A 170 -8.54 10.73 8.19
N GLY A 171 -7.98 10.26 7.07
CA GLY A 171 -7.15 11.06 6.17
C GLY A 171 -5.85 11.57 6.78
N THR A 172 -5.40 11.03 7.93
CA THR A 172 -4.18 11.45 8.63
C THR A 172 -2.92 10.80 8.05
N ARG A 173 -1.75 11.09 8.62
CA ARG A 173 -0.47 10.49 8.20
C ARG A 173 -0.43 9.01 8.51
N TYR A 174 0.19 8.23 7.63
CA TYR A 174 0.42 6.81 7.86
C TYR A 174 1.36 6.58 9.05
N PRO A 175 1.17 5.51 9.84
CA PRO A 175 2.07 5.19 10.94
C PRO A 175 3.48 4.83 10.42
N ALA A 176 4.51 5.29 11.13
CA ALA A 176 5.89 4.98 10.76
C ALA A 176 6.18 3.48 10.75
N THR A 177 5.48 2.72 11.60
CA THR A 177 5.59 1.25 11.67
C THR A 177 5.20 0.57 10.36
N LEU A 178 4.24 1.09 9.60
CA LEU A 178 3.88 0.57 8.27
C LEU A 178 5.08 0.62 7.32
N PHE A 179 5.75 1.75 7.24
CA PHE A 179 6.93 1.94 6.41
C PHE A 179 8.12 1.08 6.90
N GLN A 180 8.39 1.08 8.20
CA GLN A 180 9.49 0.32 8.79
C GLN A 180 9.34 -1.18 8.56
N GLN A 181 8.16 -1.75 8.79
CA GLN A 181 7.88 -3.17 8.53
C GLN A 181 8.02 -3.52 7.05
N THR A 182 7.53 -2.66 6.16
CA THR A 182 7.68 -2.83 4.71
C THR A 182 9.16 -2.86 4.33
N MET A 183 9.97 -1.91 4.82
CA MET A 183 11.41 -1.86 4.54
C MET A 183 12.15 -3.08 5.13
N MET A 184 11.77 -3.53 6.31
CA MET A 184 12.31 -4.73 6.91
C MET A 184 12.03 -5.98 6.06
N ARG A 185 10.81 -6.11 5.52
CA ARG A 185 10.46 -7.21 4.62
C ARG A 185 11.23 -7.16 3.30
N ILE A 186 11.35 -5.97 2.70
CA ILE A 186 12.14 -5.78 1.47
C ILE A 186 13.58 -6.23 1.68
N ARG A 187 14.21 -5.82 2.79
CA ARG A 187 15.60 -6.19 3.12
C ARG A 187 15.77 -7.69 3.39
N ALA A 188 14.81 -8.30 4.07
CA ALA A 188 14.83 -9.74 4.38
C ALA A 188 14.62 -10.62 3.14
N GLU A 189 13.73 -10.22 2.25
CA GLU A 189 13.36 -10.98 1.05
C GLU A 189 14.09 -10.50 -0.21
N LYS A 190 14.75 -9.35 -0.14
CA LYS A 190 15.45 -8.70 -1.28
C LYS A 190 14.52 -8.55 -2.49
N ARG A 191 13.26 -8.29 -2.24
CA ARG A 191 12.20 -8.19 -3.25
C ARG A 191 11.26 -7.05 -2.95
N VAL A 192 10.98 -6.24 -3.96
CA VAL A 192 9.96 -5.19 -3.93
C VAL A 192 8.77 -5.67 -4.76
N SER A 193 7.65 -5.95 -4.09
CA SER A 193 6.37 -6.30 -4.74
C SER A 193 5.61 -5.02 -5.12
N ARG A 194 4.55 -5.16 -5.95
CA ARG A 194 3.62 -4.06 -6.27
C ARG A 194 3.06 -3.42 -4.99
N GLY A 195 2.61 -4.22 -4.02
CA GLY A 195 2.06 -3.72 -2.78
C GLY A 195 3.09 -2.99 -1.91
N ARG A 196 4.33 -3.48 -1.82
CA ARG A 196 5.41 -2.78 -1.12
C ARG A 196 5.78 -1.46 -1.76
N SER A 197 5.86 -1.41 -3.10
CA SER A 197 6.05 -0.16 -3.83
C SER A 197 4.92 0.83 -3.56
N ALA A 198 3.67 0.35 -3.53
CA ALA A 198 2.49 1.16 -3.24
C ALA A 198 2.55 1.76 -1.82
N ILE A 199 2.93 0.97 -0.80
CA ILE A 199 3.10 1.45 0.57
C ILE A 199 4.17 2.54 0.65
N ILE A 200 5.34 2.30 0.05
CA ILE A 200 6.45 3.27 0.06
C ILE A 200 6.02 4.57 -0.59
N LYS A 201 5.43 4.49 -1.79
CA LYS A 201 4.92 5.66 -2.51
C LYS A 201 3.91 6.44 -1.68
N ALA A 202 2.88 5.75 -1.15
CA ALA A 202 1.84 6.39 -0.36
C ALA A 202 2.41 7.06 0.90
N TYR A 203 3.35 6.39 1.58
CA TYR A 203 4.02 6.93 2.75
C TYR A 203 4.82 8.20 2.40
N LEU A 204 5.63 8.17 1.36
CA LEU A 204 6.43 9.32 0.93
C LEU A 204 5.54 10.51 0.54
N LEU A 205 4.49 10.27 -0.26
CA LEU A 205 3.56 11.31 -0.68
C LEU A 205 2.81 11.98 0.49
N LYS A 206 2.44 11.21 1.51
CA LYS A 206 1.64 11.71 2.63
C LYS A 206 2.47 12.20 3.81
N ASN A 207 3.59 11.55 4.11
CA ASN A 207 4.34 11.77 5.34
C ASN A 207 5.62 12.58 5.14
N SER A 208 6.28 12.48 3.97
CA SER A 208 7.54 13.19 3.74
C SER A 208 7.32 14.70 3.58
N THR A 209 8.24 15.47 4.12
CA THR A 209 8.38 16.91 3.84
C THR A 209 9.40 17.18 2.73
N ASN A 210 10.18 16.16 2.33
CA ASN A 210 11.14 16.26 1.25
C ASN A 210 10.42 16.26 -0.10
N ILE A 211 10.59 17.31 -0.88
CA ILE A 211 9.95 17.51 -2.19
C ILE A 211 10.46 16.48 -3.18
N ASP A 212 11.76 16.23 -3.24
CA ASP A 212 12.38 15.29 -4.19
C ASP A 212 11.81 13.87 -4.03
N LEU A 213 11.65 13.41 -2.76
CA LEU A 213 11.04 12.11 -2.50
C LEU A 213 9.56 12.05 -2.89
N LYS A 214 8.84 13.18 -2.86
CA LYS A 214 7.46 13.24 -3.34
C LYS A 214 7.38 13.21 -4.86
N GLU A 215 8.29 13.86 -5.55
CA GLU A 215 8.37 13.86 -7.01
C GLU A 215 8.70 12.47 -7.56
N ASP A 216 9.51 11.68 -6.84
CA ASP A 216 9.79 10.28 -7.17
C ASP A 216 8.59 9.33 -6.93
N GLY A 217 7.55 9.78 -6.22
CA GLY A 217 6.34 9.02 -5.92
C GLY A 217 5.37 8.89 -7.10
N THR A 218 5.86 8.48 -8.27
CA THR A 218 5.07 8.33 -9.49
C THR A 218 4.35 6.98 -9.58
N VAL A 219 3.34 6.89 -10.44
CA VAL A 219 2.58 5.64 -10.68
C VAL A 219 3.41 4.60 -11.42
N ALA A 220 4.29 5.07 -12.31
CA ALA A 220 5.20 4.26 -13.11
C ALA A 220 6.65 4.65 -12.80
N LEU A 221 7.60 4.01 -13.49
CA LEU A 221 8.99 4.36 -13.41
C LEU A 221 9.20 5.82 -13.85
N ASN A 222 9.80 6.64 -13.01
CA ASN A 222 10.20 7.99 -13.34
C ASN A 222 11.56 7.96 -14.06
N GLU A 223 11.54 8.04 -15.39
CA GLU A 223 12.76 7.97 -16.19
C GLU A 223 13.55 9.28 -16.19
N SER A 224 12.93 10.39 -15.85
CA SER A 224 13.52 11.73 -15.91
C SER A 224 14.16 12.20 -14.61
N THR A 225 13.93 11.52 -13.49
CA THR A 225 14.48 11.95 -12.19
C THR A 225 15.99 11.84 -12.12
N ASN A 226 16.61 12.83 -11.45
CA ASN A 226 18.03 12.84 -11.09
C ASN A 226 18.24 12.57 -9.59
N SER A 227 17.19 12.15 -8.87
CA SER A 227 17.31 11.73 -7.47
C SER A 227 18.31 10.59 -7.33
N VAL A 228 19.44 10.84 -6.66
CA VAL A 228 20.54 9.88 -6.55
C VAL A 228 20.09 8.52 -6.01
N PRO A 229 19.32 8.41 -4.93
CA PRO A 229 18.84 7.10 -4.44
C PRO A 229 17.99 6.37 -5.48
N TYR A 230 17.17 7.10 -6.24
CA TYR A 230 16.31 6.52 -7.26
C TYR A 230 17.14 6.01 -8.45
N VAL A 231 18.08 6.82 -8.93
CA VAL A 231 19.00 6.44 -10.04
C VAL A 231 19.84 5.21 -9.66
N LEU A 232 20.36 5.16 -8.42
CA LEU A 232 21.11 4.01 -7.92
C LEU A 232 20.23 2.75 -7.83
N GLY A 233 18.97 2.88 -7.41
CA GLY A 233 18.03 1.76 -7.40
C GLY A 233 17.77 1.20 -8.81
N ARG A 234 17.59 2.07 -9.81
CA ARG A 234 17.45 1.67 -11.22
C ARG A 234 18.73 1.00 -11.73
N LEU A 235 19.88 1.58 -11.44
CA LEU A 235 21.18 1.03 -11.83
C LEU A 235 21.38 -0.37 -11.23
N PHE A 236 21.04 -0.56 -9.96
CA PHE A 236 21.12 -1.88 -9.32
C PHE A 236 20.26 -2.92 -10.03
N SER A 237 19.01 -2.58 -10.36
CA SER A 237 18.10 -3.48 -11.10
C SER A 237 18.63 -3.86 -12.47
N ILE A 238 19.24 -2.92 -13.20
CA ILE A 238 19.85 -3.22 -14.51
C ILE A 238 21.06 -4.13 -14.35
N LEU A 239 21.91 -3.91 -13.35
CA LEU A 239 23.08 -4.75 -13.09
C LEU A 239 22.67 -6.19 -12.67
N GLU A 240 21.56 -6.34 -11.94
CA GLU A 240 20.95 -7.65 -11.66
C GLU A 240 20.47 -8.33 -12.95
N ASN A 241 19.75 -7.60 -13.80
CA ASN A 241 19.25 -8.13 -15.09
C ASN A 241 20.37 -8.54 -16.05
N ILE A 242 21.49 -7.80 -16.06
CA ILE A 242 22.68 -8.14 -16.85
C ILE A 242 23.25 -9.48 -16.39
N GLN A 243 23.38 -9.71 -15.07
CA GLN A 243 23.87 -10.97 -14.53
C GLN A 243 22.90 -12.12 -14.86
N ASP A 244 21.62 -11.95 -14.62
CA ASP A 244 20.61 -12.96 -14.91
C ASP A 244 20.61 -13.34 -16.41
N SER A 245 20.67 -12.36 -17.29
CA SER A 245 20.71 -12.57 -18.74
C SER A 245 22.00 -13.27 -19.22
N ALA A 246 23.12 -13.06 -18.52
CA ALA A 246 24.41 -13.64 -18.88
C ALA A 246 24.63 -15.05 -18.33
N SER A 247 24.12 -15.33 -17.11
CA SER A 247 24.44 -16.57 -16.39
C SER A 247 23.22 -17.34 -15.86
N GLY A 248 22.02 -16.77 -15.95
CA GLY A 248 20.82 -17.34 -15.34
C GLY A 248 20.87 -17.36 -13.79
N ALA A 249 21.77 -16.58 -13.19
CA ALA A 249 21.99 -16.55 -11.74
C ALA A 249 21.71 -15.17 -11.18
N SER A 250 21.02 -15.08 -10.06
CA SER A 250 20.64 -13.84 -9.37
C SER A 250 21.47 -13.56 -8.12
N THR A 251 22.79 -13.85 -8.17
CA THR A 251 23.69 -13.73 -7.00
C THR A 251 24.01 -12.28 -6.64
N VAL A 252 23.92 -11.33 -7.57
CA VAL A 252 24.11 -9.89 -7.29
C VAL A 252 23.11 -9.44 -6.25
N LYS A 253 21.83 -9.73 -6.45
CA LYS A 253 20.78 -9.43 -5.50
C LYS A 253 21.03 -10.06 -4.14
N ASP A 254 21.35 -11.34 -4.12
CA ASP A 254 21.52 -12.09 -2.87
C ASP A 254 22.68 -11.58 -2.04
N ARG A 255 23.78 -11.18 -2.69
CA ARG A 255 24.99 -10.73 -2.00
C ARG A 255 25.01 -9.24 -1.68
N TYR A 256 24.50 -8.42 -2.57
CA TYR A 256 24.77 -6.97 -2.52
C TYR A 256 23.55 -6.10 -2.26
N PHE A 257 22.31 -6.61 -2.29
CA PHE A 257 21.13 -5.77 -2.13
C PHE A 257 21.16 -4.89 -0.86
N ASN A 258 21.40 -5.51 0.31
CA ASN A 258 21.41 -4.76 1.58
C ASN A 258 22.60 -3.78 1.67
N SER A 259 23.75 -4.17 1.17
CA SER A 259 24.95 -3.30 1.15
C SER A 259 24.77 -2.15 0.16
N ALA A 260 24.16 -2.38 -0.99
CA ALA A 260 23.86 -1.33 -1.96
C ALA A 260 22.88 -0.28 -1.39
N CYS A 261 21.96 -0.70 -0.51
CA CYS A 261 21.05 0.23 0.17
C CYS A 261 21.74 1.05 1.29
N SER A 262 22.76 0.49 1.97
CA SER A 262 23.37 1.12 3.13
C SER A 262 24.73 1.78 2.85
N THR A 263 25.51 1.22 1.95
CA THR A 263 26.86 1.69 1.59
C THR A 263 27.08 1.70 0.08
N PRO A 264 26.30 2.46 -0.70
CA PRO A 264 26.34 2.42 -2.17
C PRO A 264 27.73 2.75 -2.73
N ALA A 265 28.44 3.71 -2.15
CA ALA A 265 29.77 4.14 -2.62
C ALA A 265 30.81 3.00 -2.65
N THR A 266 30.71 2.01 -1.77
CA THR A 266 31.62 0.86 -1.76
C THR A 266 31.17 -0.27 -2.67
N VAL A 267 29.87 -0.42 -2.89
CA VAL A 267 29.27 -1.56 -3.59
C VAL A 267 29.19 -1.33 -5.11
N PHE A 268 28.76 -0.17 -5.55
CA PHE A 268 28.54 0.09 -6.97
C PHE A 268 29.83 -0.03 -7.83
N PRO A 269 31.01 0.41 -7.38
CA PRO A 269 32.25 0.16 -8.13
C PRO A 269 32.56 -1.33 -8.36
N LEU A 270 32.21 -2.20 -7.38
CA LEU A 270 32.35 -3.65 -7.53
C LEU A 270 31.33 -4.22 -8.53
N LEU A 271 30.08 -3.78 -8.45
CA LEU A 271 29.04 -4.21 -9.36
C LEU A 271 29.33 -3.80 -10.82
N LEU A 272 29.89 -2.61 -11.04
CA LEU A 272 30.30 -2.16 -12.35
C LEU A 272 31.48 -2.97 -12.92
N LYS A 273 32.43 -3.41 -12.08
CA LYS A 273 33.46 -4.37 -12.48
C LYS A 273 32.86 -5.73 -12.88
N LEU A 274 31.94 -6.25 -12.09
CA LEU A 274 31.22 -7.50 -12.40
C LEU A 274 30.42 -7.40 -13.69
N LYS A 275 29.76 -6.25 -13.93
CA LYS A 275 29.06 -5.95 -15.19
C LYS A 275 29.94 -6.23 -16.40
N ASN A 276 31.21 -5.76 -16.39
CA ASN A 276 32.10 -5.92 -17.55
C ASN A 276 32.34 -7.39 -17.91
N SER A 277 32.42 -8.28 -16.94
CA SER A 277 32.55 -9.74 -17.19
C SER A 277 31.27 -10.34 -17.78
N HIS A 278 30.12 -9.97 -17.26
CA HIS A 278 28.83 -10.44 -17.77
C HIS A 278 28.53 -9.88 -19.17
N MET A 279 28.90 -8.63 -19.42
CA MET A 279 28.74 -8.00 -20.74
C MET A 279 29.53 -8.73 -21.83
N LYS A 280 30.73 -9.23 -21.53
CA LYS A 280 31.52 -10.04 -22.52
C LYS A 280 30.76 -11.30 -22.94
N VAL A 281 30.09 -11.98 -21.98
CA VAL A 281 29.27 -13.16 -22.30
C VAL A 281 28.06 -12.76 -23.13
N MET A 282 27.35 -11.70 -22.72
CA MET A 282 26.16 -11.22 -23.41
C MET A 282 26.47 -10.72 -24.85
N MET A 283 27.59 -10.05 -25.04
CA MET A 283 27.99 -9.59 -26.40
C MET A 283 28.20 -10.74 -27.38
N ARG A 284 28.60 -11.91 -26.86
CA ARG A 284 28.71 -13.13 -27.69
C ARG A 284 27.34 -13.76 -27.94
N ASP A 285 26.51 -13.88 -26.91
CA ASP A 285 25.30 -14.73 -26.96
C ASP A 285 24.04 -13.91 -27.29
N LYS A 286 23.99 -12.63 -26.89
CA LYS A 286 22.83 -11.72 -27.00
C LYS A 286 23.28 -10.27 -27.30
N PRO A 287 23.93 -9.98 -28.40
CA PRO A 287 24.61 -8.68 -28.66
C PRO A 287 23.65 -7.48 -28.62
N GLY A 288 22.45 -7.61 -29.18
CA GLY A 288 21.46 -6.51 -29.17
C GLY A 288 21.02 -6.12 -27.78
N LEU A 289 20.79 -7.11 -26.91
CA LEU A 289 20.41 -6.87 -25.49
C LEU A 289 21.59 -6.27 -24.70
N ALA A 290 22.82 -6.73 -24.97
CA ALA A 290 24.02 -6.19 -24.35
C ALA A 290 24.20 -4.70 -24.66
N VAL A 291 24.06 -4.29 -25.90
CA VAL A 291 24.14 -2.88 -26.32
C VAL A 291 23.05 -2.04 -25.61
N SER A 292 21.82 -2.55 -25.53
CA SER A 292 20.73 -1.87 -24.85
C SER A 292 21.03 -1.64 -23.37
N PHE A 293 21.52 -2.66 -22.66
CA PHE A 293 21.87 -2.53 -21.24
C PHE A 293 23.07 -1.59 -21.02
N ASP A 294 24.08 -1.64 -21.89
CA ASP A 294 25.24 -0.75 -21.76
C ASP A 294 24.84 0.72 -21.90
N LYS A 295 23.97 1.02 -22.85
CA LYS A 295 23.40 2.36 -23.04
C LYS A 295 22.65 2.82 -21.79
N GLN A 296 21.78 1.98 -21.21
CA GLN A 296 21.03 2.31 -20.00
C GLN A 296 21.95 2.54 -18.80
N VAL A 297 22.98 1.71 -18.59
CA VAL A 297 23.96 1.88 -17.52
C VAL A 297 24.71 3.20 -17.68
N THR A 298 25.19 3.50 -18.90
CA THR A 298 25.92 4.74 -19.20
C THR A 298 25.05 5.98 -18.93
N GLU A 299 23.79 5.94 -19.37
CA GLU A 299 22.84 7.02 -19.13
C GLU A 299 22.61 7.26 -17.64
N LEU A 300 22.38 6.19 -16.86
CA LEU A 300 22.14 6.31 -15.42
C LEU A 300 23.39 6.81 -14.65
N ILE A 301 24.57 6.35 -15.04
CA ILE A 301 25.82 6.86 -14.45
C ILE A 301 25.97 8.36 -14.72
N GLY A 302 25.69 8.81 -15.94
CA GLY A 302 25.75 10.23 -16.30
C GLY A 302 24.76 11.14 -15.57
N ARG A 303 23.77 10.57 -14.89
CA ARG A 303 22.83 11.31 -14.02
C ARG A 303 23.28 11.41 -12.56
N LEU A 304 24.32 10.68 -12.17
CA LEU A 304 24.89 10.77 -10.83
C LEU A 304 25.81 11.99 -10.75
N PRO A 305 25.85 12.70 -9.62
CA PRO A 305 26.84 13.76 -9.39
C PRO A 305 28.26 13.20 -9.43
N GLU A 306 29.21 14.04 -9.81
CA GLU A 306 30.66 13.73 -9.82
C GLU A 306 31.19 13.39 -8.42
#